data_1a08027bbeef893870c128c502df9feb
#
_entry.id   1a08027bbeef893870c128c502df9feb
#
_cell.length_a   1.000
_cell.length_b   1.000
_cell.length_c   1.000
_cell.angle_alpha   90.00
_cell.angle_beta   90.00
_cell.angle_gamma   90.00
#
_symmetry.space_group_name_H-M   'P 1'
#
loop_
_entity.id
_entity.type
_entity.pdbx_description
1 polymer ?
#
loop_
_entity_poly.entity_id
_entity_poly.type
_entity_poly.pdbx_seq_one_letter_code
_entity_poly.pdbx_strand_id
1 'polypeptide(L)'
;MTNQIRERLQKFAHSLIDQEKAQVIIEPQSNAKGFWFGGGNIILHNGMFWLCGRYRNEGDSRTGVGAGERGLELAIFSSSSINGPWEKVKSFSKSDLEHDNEEVVSIEGASFLINDSGVELYISTEKKRSYPEDVIGFQKKGTGVWDIDLIVAPKVDQLNAESIERAIRTEDLGSLHLKDPVAFNLSEEREGVGLFFCSHPFTWASSNTGLAIRRQGEEKFRIKSFNAIERGRSWDVACTRITDRLRIPTVGLLEDQRPMSLYFYDGAECLRSLEENPDASKRPRGFSCEEIGGMGIGYDDQFPDILRFSEDFPMFISPQGTGCSRYISTIVTNDGILATWQQSRKDFSQPLVSNFLSMESITEIFAS
;
A
#
# COMPACT_ATOMS: atom_id res chain seq x y z
N MET A 1 -25.36 0.13 9.85
CA MET A 1 -24.48 -0.71 10.72
C MET A 1 -24.81 -0.42 12.16
N THR A 2 -25.05 -1.46 12.98
CA THR A 2 -25.33 -1.32 14.43
C THR A 2 -24.05 -1.02 15.22
N ASN A 3 -24.17 -0.46 16.43
CA ASN A 3 -23.01 -0.24 17.31
C ASN A 3 -22.30 -1.55 17.66
N GLN A 4 -23.06 -2.63 17.91
CA GLN A 4 -22.49 -3.95 18.19
C GLN A 4 -21.58 -4.45 17.05
N ILE A 5 -22.05 -4.38 15.81
CA ILE A 5 -21.23 -4.77 14.64
C ILE A 5 -20.00 -3.88 14.55
N ARG A 6 -20.13 -2.57 14.77
CA ARG A 6 -19.00 -1.65 14.74
C ARG A 6 -17.92 -2.02 15.78
N GLU A 7 -18.32 -2.33 17.01
CA GLU A 7 -17.40 -2.77 18.07
C GLU A 7 -16.70 -4.09 17.72
N ARG A 8 -17.44 -5.06 17.15
CA ARG A 8 -16.86 -6.33 16.72
C ARG A 8 -15.87 -6.15 15.57
N LEU A 9 -16.17 -5.30 14.60
CA LEU A 9 -15.26 -4.96 13.52
C LEU A 9 -13.99 -4.27 14.02
N GLN A 10 -14.10 -3.38 15.00
CA GLN A 10 -12.95 -2.77 15.64
C GLN A 10 -12.08 -3.80 16.35
N LYS A 11 -12.70 -4.69 17.13
CA LYS A 11 -12.00 -5.79 17.81
C LYS A 11 -11.31 -6.71 16.79
N PHE A 12 -12.00 -7.08 15.73
CA PHE A 12 -11.45 -7.88 14.64
C PHE A 12 -10.21 -7.21 14.02
N ALA A 13 -10.32 -5.95 13.65
CA ALA A 13 -9.22 -5.22 13.02
C ALA A 13 -7.99 -5.12 13.94
N HIS A 14 -8.18 -4.81 15.24
CA HIS A 14 -7.07 -4.77 16.20
C HIS A 14 -6.50 -6.16 16.51
N SER A 15 -7.31 -7.23 16.46
CA SER A 15 -6.80 -8.59 16.61
C SER A 15 -6.02 -9.06 15.39
N LEU A 16 -6.40 -8.60 14.19
CA LEU A 16 -5.71 -8.92 12.95
C LEU A 16 -4.40 -8.13 12.82
N ILE A 17 -4.41 -6.83 13.13
CA ILE A 17 -3.24 -5.94 13.10
C ILE A 17 -2.74 -5.73 14.54
N ASP A 18 -2.36 -6.83 15.18
CA ASP A 18 -1.88 -6.82 16.57
C ASP A 18 -0.41 -6.39 16.62
N GLN A 19 -0.17 -5.13 16.99
CA GLN A 19 1.16 -4.51 17.01
C GLN A 19 2.11 -5.18 18.02
N GLU A 20 1.59 -5.85 19.04
CA GLU A 20 2.39 -6.49 20.09
C GLU A 20 2.74 -7.95 19.76
N LYS A 21 1.84 -8.65 19.06
CA LYS A 21 2.05 -10.05 18.64
C LYS A 21 2.75 -10.19 17.30
N ALA A 22 2.92 -9.09 16.59
CA ALA A 22 3.53 -9.08 15.28
C ALA A 22 4.92 -9.74 15.25
N GLN A 23 5.12 -10.61 14.26
CA GLN A 23 6.39 -11.30 14.03
C GLN A 23 7.07 -10.74 12.81
N VAL A 24 8.39 -10.55 12.86
CA VAL A 24 9.16 -10.08 11.72
C VAL A 24 9.27 -11.19 10.68
N ILE A 25 8.94 -10.88 9.43
CA ILE A 25 9.06 -11.80 8.30
C ILE A 25 10.14 -11.38 7.31
N ILE A 26 10.37 -10.07 7.13
CA ILE A 26 11.48 -9.54 6.33
C ILE A 26 12.18 -8.44 7.14
N GLU A 27 13.45 -8.66 7.41
CA GLU A 27 14.30 -7.66 8.07
C GLU A 27 14.69 -6.55 7.10
N PRO A 28 14.86 -5.29 7.57
CA PRO A 28 15.49 -4.25 6.78
C PRO A 28 16.99 -4.57 6.57
N GLN A 29 17.65 -3.91 5.64
CA GLN A 29 19.08 -4.11 5.36
C GLN A 29 19.98 -3.67 6.53
N SER A 30 19.48 -2.81 7.41
CA SER A 30 20.17 -2.39 8.63
C SER A 30 19.17 -2.06 9.72
N ASN A 31 19.52 -2.34 10.98
CA ASN A 31 18.71 -1.99 12.15
C ASN A 31 19.01 -0.54 12.57
N ALA A 32 18.67 0.40 11.70
CA ALA A 32 18.92 1.83 11.89
C ALA A 32 17.79 2.69 11.29
N LYS A 33 17.72 3.94 11.76
CA LYS A 33 16.79 4.94 11.23
C LYS A 33 16.94 5.08 9.70
N GLY A 34 15.79 5.07 8.99
CA GLY A 34 15.76 5.21 7.54
C GLY A 34 15.80 3.90 6.77
N PHE A 35 16.11 2.79 7.41
CA PHE A 35 16.09 1.48 6.79
C PHE A 35 14.76 0.78 7.04
N TRP A 36 14.12 0.30 5.95
CA TRP A 36 12.88 -0.42 6.04
C TRP A 36 12.67 -1.38 4.85
N PHE A 37 11.71 -2.28 5.00
CA PHE A 37 11.17 -3.08 3.91
C PHE A 37 9.64 -2.97 3.89
N GLY A 38 9.04 -2.75 2.73
CA GLY A 38 7.58 -2.63 2.58
C GLY A 38 7.16 -2.12 1.21
N GLY A 39 5.96 -1.57 1.13
CA GLY A 39 5.43 -0.99 -0.11
C GLY A 39 5.00 -2.04 -1.12
N GLY A 40 4.51 -3.20 -0.66
CA GLY A 40 4.00 -4.26 -1.49
C GLY A 40 2.85 -5.01 -0.83
N ASN A 41 2.46 -6.13 -1.40
CA ASN A 41 1.42 -7.00 -0.89
C ASN A 41 1.82 -8.47 -0.87
N ILE A 42 0.98 -9.28 -0.22
CA ILE A 42 1.09 -10.73 -0.15
C ILE A 42 -0.05 -11.38 -0.91
N ILE A 43 0.24 -12.48 -1.62
CA ILE A 43 -0.75 -13.33 -2.28
C ILE A 43 -0.46 -14.81 -2.01
N LEU A 44 -1.49 -15.66 -2.14
CA LEU A 44 -1.37 -17.11 -2.18
C LEU A 44 -1.66 -17.58 -3.60
N HIS A 45 -0.69 -18.21 -4.23
CA HIS A 45 -0.82 -18.72 -5.60
C HIS A 45 -0.16 -20.08 -5.74
N ASN A 46 -0.91 -21.08 -6.24
CA ASN A 46 -0.45 -22.46 -6.41
C ASN A 46 0.16 -23.08 -5.13
N GLY A 47 -0.45 -22.81 -3.98
CA GLY A 47 -0.01 -23.37 -2.69
C GLY A 47 1.24 -22.70 -2.09
N MET A 48 1.75 -21.63 -2.71
CA MET A 48 2.87 -20.84 -2.24
C MET A 48 2.43 -19.42 -1.90
N PHE A 49 2.96 -18.88 -0.83
CA PHE A 49 2.85 -17.46 -0.51
C PHE A 49 3.91 -16.70 -1.29
N TRP A 50 3.50 -15.59 -1.88
CA TRP A 50 4.36 -14.67 -2.62
C TRP A 50 4.19 -13.28 -2.06
N LEU A 51 5.28 -12.57 -1.93
CA LEU A 51 5.33 -11.23 -1.37
C LEU A 51 6.21 -10.36 -2.27
N CYS A 52 5.71 -9.19 -2.65
CA CYS A 52 6.54 -8.17 -3.29
C CYS A 52 6.78 -7.00 -2.33
N GLY A 53 7.84 -6.26 -2.57
CA GLY A 53 8.19 -5.08 -1.80
C GLY A 53 9.59 -4.59 -2.12
N ARG A 54 9.96 -3.47 -1.52
CA ARG A 54 11.30 -2.90 -1.70
C ARG A 54 11.99 -2.60 -0.38
N TYR A 55 13.30 -2.60 -0.44
CA TYR A 55 14.15 -2.06 0.61
C TYR A 55 14.31 -0.55 0.45
N ARG A 56 14.30 0.15 1.55
CA ARG A 56 14.83 1.49 1.64
C ARG A 56 16.18 1.48 2.33
N ASN A 57 17.15 2.15 1.72
CA ASN A 57 18.51 2.26 2.19
C ASN A 57 18.80 3.66 2.72
N GLU A 58 19.92 3.80 3.43
CA GLU A 58 20.49 5.09 3.72
C GLU A 58 20.70 5.88 2.42
N GLY A 59 20.25 7.15 2.40
CA GLY A 59 20.32 7.98 1.20
C GLY A 59 19.13 7.83 0.26
N ASP A 60 18.26 6.86 0.43
CA ASP A 60 16.95 6.78 -0.23
C ASP A 60 16.00 7.76 0.46
N SER A 61 16.12 9.02 0.09
CA SER A 61 15.69 10.11 0.91
C SER A 61 14.27 10.56 0.63
N ARG A 62 13.54 10.90 1.68
CA ARG A 62 12.28 11.66 1.64
C ARG A 62 12.46 13.05 1.04
N THR A 63 13.67 13.60 1.09
CA THR A 63 13.98 14.93 0.61
C THR A 63 14.33 14.99 -0.87
N GLY A 64 14.34 13.84 -1.55
CA GLY A 64 14.80 13.75 -2.94
C GLY A 64 16.32 13.87 -3.02
N VAL A 65 16.80 14.10 -4.13
CA VAL A 65 18.04 14.05 -4.87
C VAL A 65 19.36 14.37 -4.21
N GLY A 66 19.43 14.83 -3.00
CA GLY A 66 20.73 15.21 -2.40
C GLY A 66 21.41 14.08 -1.62
N ALA A 67 20.76 12.95 -1.43
CA ALA A 67 21.10 12.01 -0.38
C ALA A 67 21.36 10.57 -0.85
N GLY A 68 21.61 10.36 -2.13
CA GLY A 68 21.98 9.07 -2.69
C GLY A 68 20.96 8.48 -3.64
N GLU A 69 21.18 7.24 -4.02
CA GLU A 69 20.32 6.51 -4.95
C GLU A 69 19.02 6.07 -4.29
N ARG A 70 17.92 6.13 -5.05
CA ARG A 70 16.56 5.85 -4.57
C ARG A 70 15.97 4.65 -5.31
N GLY A 71 15.13 3.87 -4.60
CA GLY A 71 14.30 2.84 -5.20
C GLY A 71 15.07 1.92 -6.14
N LEU A 72 16.09 1.22 -5.63
CA LEU A 72 17.05 0.48 -6.44
C LEU A 72 16.46 -0.79 -7.05
N GLU A 73 15.58 -1.47 -6.32
CA GLU A 73 14.99 -2.74 -6.76
C GLU A 73 13.59 -2.96 -6.18
N LEU A 74 12.78 -3.71 -6.92
CA LEU A 74 11.61 -4.41 -6.42
C LEU A 74 12.01 -5.85 -6.14
N ALA A 75 11.82 -6.33 -4.91
CA ALA A 75 12.13 -7.69 -4.51
C ALA A 75 10.87 -8.55 -4.42
N ILE A 76 10.97 -9.82 -4.82
CA ILE A 76 9.93 -10.83 -4.73
C ILE A 76 10.44 -11.96 -3.84
N PHE A 77 9.64 -12.29 -2.83
CA PHE A 77 9.89 -13.39 -1.91
C PHE A 77 8.83 -14.46 -2.03
N SER A 78 9.19 -15.70 -1.69
CA SER A 78 8.25 -16.81 -1.58
C SER A 78 8.42 -17.57 -0.27
N SER A 79 7.36 -18.23 0.15
CA SER A 79 7.36 -19.20 1.26
C SER A 79 6.28 -20.24 1.07
N SER A 80 6.52 -21.46 1.51
CA SER A 80 5.50 -22.51 1.59
C SER A 80 4.64 -22.44 2.85
N SER A 81 4.97 -21.52 3.77
CA SER A 81 4.31 -21.36 5.07
C SER A 81 4.12 -19.88 5.42
N ILE A 82 3.03 -19.58 6.13
CA ILE A 82 2.78 -18.23 6.66
C ILE A 82 3.87 -17.76 7.63
N ASN A 83 4.55 -18.69 8.29
CA ASN A 83 5.60 -18.41 9.25
C ASN A 83 7.00 -18.35 8.62
N GLY A 84 7.11 -18.49 7.28
CA GLY A 84 8.40 -18.58 6.61
C GLY A 84 9.04 -19.97 6.63
N PRO A 85 10.31 -20.11 6.29
CA PRO A 85 11.19 -19.02 5.90
C PRO A 85 10.74 -18.31 4.61
N TRP A 86 11.06 -17.02 4.51
CA TRP A 86 10.83 -16.23 3.30
C TRP A 86 12.12 -16.11 2.50
N GLU A 87 12.11 -16.58 1.28
CA GLU A 87 13.27 -16.58 0.41
C GLU A 87 13.08 -15.55 -0.71
N LYS A 88 14.08 -14.68 -0.92
CA LYS A 88 14.12 -13.77 -2.07
C LYS A 88 14.42 -14.58 -3.32
N VAL A 89 13.43 -14.67 -4.21
CA VAL A 89 13.51 -15.52 -5.42
C VAL A 89 13.71 -14.73 -6.70
N LYS A 90 13.36 -13.43 -6.69
CA LYS A 90 13.48 -12.56 -7.85
C LYS A 90 13.62 -11.10 -7.44
N SER A 91 14.20 -10.29 -8.29
CA SER A 91 14.14 -8.84 -8.21
C SER A 91 14.15 -8.20 -9.60
N PHE A 92 13.64 -6.98 -9.67
CA PHE A 92 13.72 -6.11 -10.82
C PHE A 92 14.48 -4.84 -10.42
N SER A 93 15.55 -4.54 -11.15
CA SER A 93 16.29 -3.28 -11.01
C SER A 93 15.59 -2.15 -11.76
N LYS A 94 16.07 -0.93 -11.60
CA LYS A 94 15.56 0.23 -12.35
C LYS A 94 15.69 0.02 -13.86
N SER A 95 16.85 -0.50 -14.32
CA SER A 95 17.09 -0.74 -15.74
C SER A 95 16.22 -1.86 -16.32
N ASP A 96 15.80 -2.85 -15.52
CA ASP A 96 14.86 -3.87 -15.98
C ASP A 96 13.47 -3.29 -16.26
N LEU A 97 13.09 -2.22 -15.57
CA LEU A 97 11.76 -1.60 -15.66
C LEU A 97 11.70 -0.40 -16.62
N GLU A 98 12.78 -0.17 -17.39
CA GLU A 98 12.80 0.85 -18.44
C GLU A 98 12.04 0.35 -19.67
N HIS A 99 11.09 1.15 -20.13
CA HIS A 99 10.33 0.91 -21.36
C HIS A 99 9.91 2.24 -22.01
N ASP A 100 9.40 2.22 -23.22
CA ASP A 100 8.97 3.41 -23.97
C ASP A 100 10.09 4.46 -24.12
N ASN A 101 11.37 4.08 -24.04
CA ASN A 101 12.55 4.96 -24.03
C ASN A 101 12.56 5.94 -22.83
N GLU A 102 11.91 5.60 -21.71
CA GLU A 102 11.94 6.39 -20.47
C GLU A 102 12.83 5.69 -19.42
N GLU A 103 13.88 6.41 -18.98
CA GLU A 103 14.76 5.99 -17.88
C GLU A 103 14.00 5.96 -16.56
N VAL A 104 14.21 4.92 -15.74
CA VAL A 104 13.65 4.80 -14.40
C VAL A 104 14.59 5.38 -13.36
N VAL A 105 14.16 6.42 -12.67
CA VAL A 105 14.93 7.09 -11.62
C VAL A 105 14.78 6.39 -10.27
N SER A 106 13.59 5.86 -9.97
CA SER A 106 13.27 5.22 -8.69
C SER A 106 12.10 4.24 -8.84
N ILE A 107 12.11 3.20 -8.00
CA ILE A 107 11.03 2.23 -7.82
C ILE A 107 10.40 2.46 -6.45
N GLU A 108 9.06 2.43 -6.36
CA GLU A 108 8.32 2.51 -5.09
C GLU A 108 7.40 1.28 -4.92
N GLY A 109 6.18 1.47 -4.40
CA GLY A 109 5.24 0.40 -4.11
C GLY A 109 4.83 -0.45 -5.31
N ALA A 110 4.47 -1.69 -5.04
CA ALA A 110 4.01 -2.63 -6.02
C ALA A 110 2.83 -3.46 -5.49
N SER A 111 2.08 -4.08 -6.39
CA SER A 111 0.95 -4.92 -6.01
C SER A 111 0.80 -6.09 -6.98
N PHE A 112 0.76 -7.31 -6.43
CA PHE A 112 0.30 -8.48 -7.14
C PHE A 112 -1.22 -8.54 -7.21
N LEU A 113 -1.72 -9.08 -8.31
CA LEU A 113 -3.10 -9.54 -8.44
C LEU A 113 -3.12 -10.89 -9.16
N ILE A 114 -3.95 -11.80 -8.69
CA ILE A 114 -4.26 -13.05 -9.37
C ILE A 114 -5.64 -12.93 -9.97
N ASN A 115 -5.76 -13.26 -11.25
CA ASN A 115 -7.02 -13.34 -11.97
C ASN A 115 -7.00 -14.53 -12.94
N ASP A 116 -8.05 -14.69 -13.74
CA ASP A 116 -8.19 -15.79 -14.69
C ASP A 116 -7.09 -15.80 -15.77
N SER A 117 -6.45 -14.67 -16.04
CA SER A 117 -5.35 -14.52 -17.00
C SER A 117 -3.98 -14.89 -16.43
N GLY A 118 -3.88 -15.12 -15.12
CA GLY A 118 -2.64 -15.42 -14.41
C GLY A 118 -2.31 -14.41 -13.31
N VAL A 119 -1.08 -13.90 -13.32
CA VAL A 119 -0.56 -12.95 -12.33
C VAL A 119 -0.28 -11.61 -13.00
N GLU A 120 -0.81 -10.56 -12.44
CA GLU A 120 -0.50 -9.17 -12.77
C GLU A 120 0.36 -8.57 -11.65
N LEU A 121 1.45 -7.91 -12.00
CA LEU A 121 2.31 -7.17 -11.09
C LEU A 121 2.32 -5.70 -11.49
N TYR A 122 1.70 -4.87 -10.66
CA TYR A 122 1.68 -3.42 -10.81
C TYR A 122 2.84 -2.80 -10.05
N ILE A 123 3.57 -1.87 -10.66
CA ILE A 123 4.80 -1.31 -10.10
C ILE A 123 4.79 0.22 -10.25
N SER A 124 5.06 0.94 -9.18
CA SER A 124 5.32 2.39 -9.27
C SER A 124 6.74 2.66 -9.72
N THR A 125 6.91 3.41 -10.79
CA THR A 125 8.20 3.84 -11.28
C THR A 125 8.24 5.35 -11.51
N GLU A 126 9.32 5.98 -11.06
CA GLU A 126 9.60 7.38 -11.37
C GLU A 126 10.35 7.45 -12.70
N LYS A 127 9.72 8.01 -13.71
CA LYS A 127 10.31 8.19 -15.04
C LYS A 127 11.08 9.51 -15.09
N LYS A 128 12.25 9.52 -15.74
CA LYS A 128 13.05 10.71 -15.98
C LYS A 128 12.36 11.62 -17.00
N ARG A 129 11.31 12.27 -16.55
CA ARG A 129 10.44 13.13 -17.35
C ARG A 129 10.34 14.50 -16.69
N SER A 130 10.39 15.54 -17.52
CA SER A 130 10.17 16.92 -17.07
C SER A 130 8.71 17.17 -16.74
N TYR A 131 8.46 18.04 -15.78
CA TYR A 131 7.12 18.57 -15.54
C TYR A 131 6.65 19.41 -16.75
N PRO A 132 5.33 19.62 -16.91
CA PRO A 132 4.81 20.59 -17.86
C PRO A 132 5.45 21.98 -17.69
N GLU A 133 5.60 22.72 -18.81
CA GLU A 133 6.31 24.01 -18.83
C GLU A 133 5.82 24.99 -17.77
N ASP A 134 4.50 25.09 -17.57
CA ASP A 134 3.88 26.01 -16.62
C ASP A 134 4.30 25.76 -15.17
N VAL A 135 4.75 24.55 -14.83
CA VAL A 135 5.10 24.15 -13.46
C VAL A 135 6.52 23.59 -13.35
N ILE A 136 7.33 23.68 -14.40
CA ILE A 136 8.70 23.15 -14.43
C ILE A 136 9.58 23.68 -13.29
N GLY A 137 9.37 24.92 -12.87
CA GLY A 137 10.09 25.55 -11.77
C GLY A 137 9.89 24.89 -10.39
N PHE A 138 8.88 24.05 -10.25
CA PHE A 138 8.63 23.27 -9.02
C PHE A 138 9.31 21.90 -9.04
N GLN A 139 9.83 21.45 -10.17
CA GLN A 139 10.52 20.17 -10.26
C GLN A 139 11.87 20.23 -9.58
N LYS A 140 12.10 19.36 -8.60
CA LYS A 140 13.41 19.25 -7.95
C LYS A 140 14.40 18.58 -8.90
N LYS A 141 15.64 19.04 -8.86
CA LYS A 141 16.73 18.45 -9.66
C LYS A 141 16.84 16.95 -9.39
N GLY A 142 16.89 16.12 -10.44
CA GLY A 142 17.04 14.65 -10.39
C GLY A 142 15.77 13.91 -9.98
N THR A 143 14.61 14.57 -9.96
CA THR A 143 13.31 13.95 -9.86
C THR A 143 12.63 13.87 -11.22
N GLY A 144 11.62 13.01 -11.31
CA GLY A 144 10.82 12.80 -12.51
C GLY A 144 9.33 12.77 -12.20
N VAL A 145 8.59 12.06 -13.01
CA VAL A 145 7.14 11.86 -12.85
C VAL A 145 6.85 10.39 -12.60
N TRP A 146 6.01 10.13 -11.61
CA TRP A 146 5.63 8.77 -11.22
C TRP A 146 4.45 8.27 -12.02
N ASP A 147 4.62 7.08 -12.59
CA ASP A 147 3.58 6.31 -13.26
C ASP A 147 3.44 4.93 -12.62
N ILE A 148 2.40 4.18 -13.01
CA ILE A 148 2.23 2.78 -12.63
C ILE A 148 2.36 1.94 -13.89
N ASP A 149 3.27 0.99 -13.85
CA ASP A 149 3.54 0.02 -14.89
C ASP A 149 2.94 -1.34 -14.53
N LEU A 150 2.80 -2.24 -15.49
CA LEU A 150 2.22 -3.57 -15.39
C LEU A 150 3.11 -4.59 -16.07
N ILE A 151 3.34 -5.72 -15.38
CA ILE A 151 3.90 -6.94 -15.94
C ILE A 151 2.87 -8.05 -15.77
N VAL A 152 2.59 -8.81 -16.83
CA VAL A 152 1.65 -9.94 -16.82
C VAL A 152 2.37 -11.23 -17.12
N ALA A 153 2.06 -12.29 -16.38
CA ALA A 153 2.59 -13.64 -16.62
C ALA A 153 1.60 -14.73 -16.18
N PRO A 154 1.68 -15.94 -16.72
CA PRO A 154 0.85 -17.05 -16.23
C PRO A 154 1.10 -17.42 -14.78
N LYS A 155 2.33 -17.20 -14.26
CA LYS A 155 2.75 -17.53 -12.89
C LYS A 155 3.75 -16.49 -12.38
N VAL A 156 3.89 -16.38 -11.04
CA VAL A 156 4.82 -15.43 -10.42
C VAL A 156 6.28 -15.67 -10.81
N ASP A 157 6.71 -16.91 -10.89
CA ASP A 157 8.07 -17.29 -11.28
C ASP A 157 8.40 -16.97 -12.76
N GLN A 158 7.37 -16.77 -13.59
CA GLN A 158 7.49 -16.42 -15.01
C GLN A 158 7.39 -14.92 -15.30
N LEU A 159 7.17 -14.09 -14.29
CA LEU A 159 7.18 -12.62 -14.45
C LEU A 159 8.47 -12.18 -15.13
N ASN A 160 8.37 -11.41 -16.21
CA ASN A 160 9.51 -10.92 -16.98
C ASN A 160 9.26 -9.46 -17.38
N ALA A 161 10.26 -8.60 -17.16
CA ALA A 161 10.18 -7.19 -17.49
C ALA A 161 10.10 -6.91 -19.01
N GLU A 162 10.43 -7.89 -19.87
CA GLU A 162 10.24 -7.75 -21.32
C GLU A 162 8.78 -7.50 -21.73
N SER A 163 7.82 -7.90 -20.87
CA SER A 163 6.39 -7.69 -21.09
C SER A 163 5.85 -6.45 -20.38
N ILE A 164 6.72 -5.57 -19.87
CA ILE A 164 6.30 -4.38 -19.13
C ILE A 164 5.56 -3.41 -20.04
N GLU A 165 4.45 -2.91 -19.56
CA GLU A 165 3.67 -1.86 -20.20
C GLU A 165 3.18 -0.83 -19.18
N ARG A 166 2.77 0.35 -19.66
CA ARG A 166 2.19 1.37 -18.80
C ARG A 166 0.73 1.08 -18.50
N ALA A 167 0.43 0.84 -17.20
CA ALA A 167 -0.94 0.63 -16.74
C ALA A 167 -1.71 1.95 -16.61
N ILE A 168 -1.12 2.94 -15.92
CA ILE A 168 -1.77 4.25 -15.68
C ILE A 168 -0.74 5.37 -15.63
N ARG A 169 -1.08 6.48 -16.28
CA ARG A 169 -0.44 7.79 -16.13
C ARG A 169 -1.46 8.91 -16.19
N THR A 170 -1.08 10.10 -15.78
CA THR A 170 -1.89 11.31 -15.87
C THR A 170 -1.06 12.53 -16.23
N GLU A 171 -1.70 13.54 -16.79
CA GLU A 171 -1.13 14.88 -17.04
C GLU A 171 -1.81 15.95 -16.17
N ASP A 172 -2.75 15.52 -15.30
CA ASP A 172 -3.41 16.41 -14.35
C ASP A 172 -2.44 16.91 -13.30
N LEU A 173 -2.28 18.24 -13.18
CA LEU A 173 -1.33 18.85 -12.26
C LEU A 173 -1.68 18.60 -10.79
N GLY A 174 -2.97 18.44 -10.48
CA GLY A 174 -3.44 18.11 -9.14
C GLY A 174 -3.16 16.66 -8.73
N SER A 175 -2.77 15.81 -9.69
CA SER A 175 -2.55 14.38 -9.52
C SER A 175 -1.42 13.86 -10.42
N LEU A 176 -0.38 14.68 -10.63
CA LEU A 176 0.68 14.41 -11.60
C LEU A 176 1.48 13.12 -11.32
N HIS A 177 1.61 12.73 -10.06
CA HIS A 177 2.37 11.55 -9.66
C HIS A 177 1.43 10.46 -9.18
N LEU A 178 1.52 9.28 -9.77
CA LEU A 178 0.75 8.09 -9.40
C LEU A 178 1.69 7.02 -8.82
N LYS A 179 1.40 6.55 -7.60
CA LYS A 179 2.26 5.63 -6.85
C LYS A 179 1.46 4.59 -6.08
N ASP A 180 2.19 3.63 -5.51
CA ASP A 180 1.71 2.69 -4.50
C ASP A 180 0.38 2.02 -4.91
N PRO A 181 0.39 1.24 -6.01
CA PRO A 181 -0.80 0.57 -6.52
C PRO A 181 -1.32 -0.48 -5.53
N VAL A 182 -2.64 -0.63 -5.47
CA VAL A 182 -3.33 -1.71 -4.77
C VAL A 182 -4.37 -2.29 -5.71
N ALA A 183 -4.03 -3.41 -6.32
CA ALA A 183 -4.88 -4.09 -7.29
C ALA A 183 -5.81 -5.08 -6.58
N PHE A 184 -7.06 -5.15 -7.03
CA PHE A 184 -8.05 -6.07 -6.50
C PHE A 184 -9.06 -6.48 -7.58
N ASN A 185 -9.59 -7.70 -7.48
CA ASN A 185 -10.68 -8.13 -8.33
C ASN A 185 -11.98 -7.41 -7.94
N LEU A 186 -12.71 -6.92 -8.90
CA LEU A 186 -14.06 -6.43 -8.70
C LEU A 186 -14.99 -7.58 -8.33
N SER A 187 -16.21 -7.30 -7.85
CA SER A 187 -17.20 -8.35 -7.59
C SER A 187 -17.59 -9.08 -8.88
N GLU A 188 -18.08 -10.32 -8.76
CA GLU A 188 -18.57 -11.12 -9.90
C GLU A 188 -19.58 -10.37 -10.78
N GLU A 189 -20.42 -9.51 -10.19
CA GLU A 189 -21.39 -8.69 -10.92
C GLU A 189 -20.74 -7.55 -11.72
N ARG A 190 -19.52 -7.16 -11.39
CA ARG A 190 -18.82 -6.00 -11.98
C ARG A 190 -17.59 -6.37 -12.79
N GLU A 191 -17.29 -7.63 -12.92
CA GLU A 191 -16.15 -8.24 -13.63
C GLU A 191 -15.03 -7.27 -14.03
N GLY A 192 -13.79 -7.57 -13.61
CA GLY A 192 -12.61 -6.78 -13.95
C GLY A 192 -11.71 -6.48 -12.76
N VAL A 193 -10.83 -5.51 -12.94
CA VAL A 193 -9.81 -5.10 -11.98
C VAL A 193 -10.06 -3.69 -11.51
N GLY A 194 -10.08 -3.51 -10.18
CA GLY A 194 -9.95 -2.21 -9.53
C GLY A 194 -8.51 -1.96 -9.15
N LEU A 195 -8.07 -0.72 -9.25
CA LEU A 195 -6.74 -0.30 -8.85
C LEU A 195 -6.85 0.98 -8.03
N PHE A 196 -6.62 0.88 -6.73
CA PHE A 196 -6.33 2.05 -5.93
C PHE A 196 -4.87 2.45 -6.14
N PHE A 197 -4.60 3.72 -6.02
CA PHE A 197 -3.25 4.27 -6.11
C PHE A 197 -3.14 5.55 -5.31
N CYS A 198 -1.92 5.85 -4.89
CA CYS A 198 -1.58 7.12 -4.28
C CYS A 198 -1.37 8.15 -5.38
N SER A 199 -2.01 9.32 -5.28
CA SER A 199 -1.79 10.44 -6.19
C SER A 199 -1.28 11.67 -5.45
N HIS A 200 -0.28 12.35 -6.05
CA HIS A 200 0.25 13.59 -5.55
C HIS A 200 0.17 14.70 -6.61
N PRO A 201 -0.14 15.94 -6.21
CA PRO A 201 0.03 17.09 -7.08
C PRO A 201 1.51 17.32 -7.38
N PHE A 202 1.79 18.12 -8.42
CA PHE A 202 3.16 18.51 -8.77
C PHE A 202 3.92 19.17 -7.60
N THR A 203 3.22 19.77 -6.66
CA THR A 203 3.79 20.40 -5.45
C THR A 203 4.12 19.43 -4.33
N TRP A 204 3.68 18.17 -4.40
CA TRP A 204 3.78 17.19 -3.30
C TRP A 204 3.12 17.65 -1.98
N ALA A 205 2.11 18.51 -2.07
CA ALA A 205 1.45 19.08 -0.89
C ALA A 205 0.51 18.09 -0.20
N SER A 206 0.06 17.06 -0.90
CA SER A 206 -0.85 16.04 -0.37
C SER A 206 -0.61 14.68 -1.01
N SER A 207 -1.12 13.64 -0.35
CA SER A 207 -1.21 12.29 -0.88
C SER A 207 -2.66 11.83 -0.80
N ASN A 208 -3.28 11.55 -1.94
CA ASN A 208 -4.69 11.18 -2.04
C ASN A 208 -4.82 9.76 -2.60
N THR A 209 -5.90 9.06 -2.27
CA THR A 209 -6.21 7.79 -2.89
C THR A 209 -6.99 8.00 -4.18
N GLY A 210 -6.42 7.62 -5.31
CA GLY A 210 -7.12 7.50 -6.57
C GLY A 210 -7.74 6.12 -6.76
N LEU A 211 -8.66 6.01 -7.70
CA LEU A 211 -9.29 4.77 -8.15
C LEU A 211 -9.35 4.74 -9.67
N ALA A 212 -8.86 3.66 -10.25
CA ALA A 212 -9.08 3.33 -11.64
C ALA A 212 -9.73 1.95 -11.78
N ILE A 213 -10.44 1.74 -12.87
CA ILE A 213 -11.14 0.49 -13.17
C ILE A 213 -10.81 0.07 -14.60
N ARG A 214 -10.48 -1.20 -14.78
CA ARG A 214 -10.40 -1.91 -16.04
C ARG A 214 -11.44 -3.02 -16.01
N ARG A 215 -12.50 -2.90 -16.80
CA ARG A 215 -13.54 -3.93 -16.90
C ARG A 215 -13.04 -5.11 -17.69
N GLN A 216 -13.67 -6.26 -17.50
CA GLN A 216 -13.38 -7.44 -18.33
C GLN A 216 -13.52 -7.11 -19.82
N GLY A 217 -12.52 -7.49 -20.62
CA GLY A 217 -12.46 -7.18 -22.05
C GLY A 217 -11.96 -5.77 -22.39
N GLU A 218 -11.71 -4.90 -21.41
CA GLU A 218 -11.02 -3.62 -21.64
C GLU A 218 -9.51 -3.80 -21.49
N GLU A 219 -8.74 -3.19 -22.40
CA GLU A 219 -7.26 -3.23 -22.34
C GLU A 219 -6.71 -2.20 -21.35
N LYS A 220 -7.39 -1.08 -21.15
CA LYS A 220 -6.87 0.08 -20.40
C LYS A 220 -7.72 0.41 -19.17
N PHE A 221 -7.04 0.84 -18.14
CA PHE A 221 -7.69 1.45 -16.99
C PHE A 221 -8.33 2.79 -17.31
N ARG A 222 -9.46 3.04 -16.69
CA ARG A 222 -10.11 4.36 -16.67
C ARG A 222 -10.08 4.91 -15.26
N ILE A 223 -9.42 6.03 -15.06
CA ILE A 223 -9.42 6.74 -13.77
C ILE A 223 -10.85 7.19 -13.48
N LYS A 224 -11.36 6.84 -12.30
CA LYS A 224 -12.71 7.17 -11.82
C LYS A 224 -12.70 8.31 -10.82
N SER A 225 -11.65 8.39 -10.02
CA SER A 225 -11.49 9.41 -8.99
C SER A 225 -10.02 9.55 -8.64
N PHE A 226 -9.60 10.75 -8.23
CA PHE A 226 -8.34 11.00 -7.54
C PHE A 226 -8.54 11.17 -6.03
N ASN A 227 -9.76 10.90 -5.53
CA ASN A 227 -10.15 11.10 -4.15
C ASN A 227 -11.19 10.04 -3.73
N ALA A 228 -10.82 8.75 -3.84
CA ALA A 228 -11.71 7.62 -3.53
C ALA A 228 -12.01 7.51 -2.02
N ILE A 229 -11.09 7.97 -1.16
CA ILE A 229 -11.31 8.27 0.23
C ILE A 229 -10.78 9.68 0.50
N GLU A 230 -11.63 10.58 0.95
CA GLU A 230 -11.22 11.96 1.21
C GLU A 230 -10.18 12.02 2.33
N ARG A 231 -9.26 12.98 2.27
CA ARG A 231 -8.36 13.26 3.39
C ARG A 231 -9.16 13.73 4.60
N GLY A 232 -8.71 13.34 5.78
CA GLY A 232 -9.34 13.70 7.02
C GLY A 232 -9.07 15.14 7.43
N ARG A 233 -9.52 15.47 8.64
CA ARG A 233 -9.39 16.80 9.23
C ARG A 233 -8.47 16.84 10.46
N SER A 234 -7.88 15.72 10.82
CA SER A 234 -7.01 15.62 11.99
C SER A 234 -5.68 14.95 11.66
N TRP A 235 -5.50 13.70 11.99
CA TRP A 235 -4.25 12.97 11.86
C TRP A 235 -3.89 12.55 10.41
N ASP A 236 -4.87 12.49 9.52
CA ASP A 236 -4.75 12.08 8.12
C ASP A 236 -5.02 13.25 7.13
N VAL A 237 -4.79 14.47 7.59
CA VAL A 237 -5.10 15.70 6.82
C VAL A 237 -4.20 15.88 5.59
N ALA A 238 -2.99 15.34 5.60
CA ALA A 238 -2.06 15.45 4.46
C ALA A 238 -2.02 14.19 3.60
N CYS A 239 -2.40 13.04 4.15
CA CYS A 239 -2.29 11.76 3.46
C CYS A 239 -3.50 10.86 3.75
N THR A 240 -4.06 10.29 2.70
CA THR A 240 -4.88 9.08 2.74
C THR A 240 -4.45 8.20 1.58
N ARG A 241 -3.90 7.03 1.89
CA ARG A 241 -3.43 6.07 0.90
C ARG A 241 -3.97 4.69 1.25
N ILE A 242 -4.97 4.20 0.52
CA ILE A 242 -5.45 2.82 0.68
C ILE A 242 -4.31 1.87 0.34
N THR A 243 -4.09 0.89 1.22
CA THR A 243 -3.04 -0.12 1.10
C THR A 243 -3.59 -1.53 0.93
N ASP A 244 -4.85 -1.75 1.30
CA ASP A 244 -5.52 -3.04 1.10
C ASP A 244 -7.05 -2.94 1.15
N ARG A 245 -7.70 -3.92 0.52
CA ARG A 245 -9.14 -4.16 0.60
C ARG A 245 -9.38 -5.59 1.07
N LEU A 246 -9.85 -5.74 2.29
CA LEU A 246 -10.22 -7.03 2.87
C LEU A 246 -11.74 -7.23 2.83
N ARG A 247 -12.22 -8.18 2.04
CA ARG A 247 -13.60 -8.65 2.15
C ARG A 247 -13.76 -9.41 3.46
N ILE A 248 -14.68 -8.96 4.31
CA ILE A 248 -14.84 -9.54 5.65
C ILE A 248 -15.54 -10.90 5.54
N PRO A 249 -15.05 -11.96 6.23
CA PRO A 249 -15.73 -13.25 6.28
C PRO A 249 -17.15 -13.12 6.82
N THR A 250 -18.09 -13.80 6.17
CA THR A 250 -19.51 -13.81 6.55
C THR A 250 -19.73 -14.90 7.60
N VAL A 251 -19.50 -14.55 8.88
CA VAL A 251 -19.62 -15.47 10.02
C VAL A 251 -20.35 -14.79 11.19
N GLY A 252 -21.09 -15.58 11.97
CA GLY A 252 -21.79 -15.14 13.18
C GLY A 252 -22.71 -13.94 12.92
N LEU A 253 -22.54 -12.84 13.66
CA LEU A 253 -23.34 -11.62 13.50
C LEU A 253 -23.33 -11.01 12.08
N LEU A 254 -22.40 -11.45 11.22
CA LEU A 254 -22.29 -10.96 9.86
C LEU A 254 -23.03 -11.82 8.82
N GLU A 255 -23.54 -12.98 9.19
CA GLU A 255 -24.22 -13.91 8.26
C GLU A 255 -25.44 -13.29 7.58
N ASP A 256 -26.20 -12.49 8.33
CA ASP A 256 -27.40 -11.81 7.82
C ASP A 256 -27.09 -10.36 7.33
N GLN A 257 -25.83 -9.97 7.30
CA GLN A 257 -25.45 -8.63 6.82
C GLN A 257 -25.15 -8.66 5.34
N ARG A 258 -25.32 -7.49 4.69
CA ARG A 258 -24.81 -7.30 3.32
C ARG A 258 -23.28 -7.47 3.32
N PRO A 259 -22.71 -8.09 2.27
CA PRO A 259 -21.25 -8.18 2.14
C PRO A 259 -20.58 -6.83 2.27
N MET A 260 -19.49 -6.78 3.03
CA MET A 260 -18.74 -5.56 3.28
C MET A 260 -17.24 -5.81 3.26
N SER A 261 -16.50 -4.76 2.93
CA SER A 261 -15.04 -4.77 2.93
C SER A 261 -14.49 -3.74 3.89
N LEU A 262 -13.38 -4.07 4.54
CA LEU A 262 -12.49 -3.11 5.19
C LEU A 262 -11.48 -2.58 4.18
N TYR A 263 -11.17 -1.30 4.31
CA TYR A 263 -10.14 -0.63 3.52
C TYR A 263 -9.09 -0.10 4.48
N PHE A 264 -7.94 -0.78 4.53
CA PHE A 264 -6.81 -0.29 5.31
C PHE A 264 -6.16 0.87 4.55
N TYR A 265 -5.80 1.92 5.26
CA TYR A 265 -5.13 3.06 4.64
C TYR A 265 -4.08 3.66 5.56
N ASP A 266 -3.08 4.26 4.96
CA ASP A 266 -2.08 5.05 5.65
C ASP A 266 -2.51 6.51 5.66
N GLY A 267 -2.31 7.16 6.78
CA GLY A 267 -2.57 8.58 6.97
C GLY A 267 -1.41 9.28 7.65
N ALA A 268 -1.28 10.57 7.41
CA ALA A 268 -0.30 11.44 8.07
C ALA A 268 -0.81 12.87 8.22
N GLU A 269 -0.37 13.55 9.27
CA GLU A 269 -0.67 14.96 9.51
C GLU A 269 0.17 15.88 8.59
N CYS A 270 1.37 15.44 8.21
CA CYS A 270 2.20 16.13 7.22
C CYS A 270 3.05 15.13 6.42
N LEU A 271 3.41 15.50 5.20
CA LEU A 271 4.24 14.67 4.31
C LEU A 271 5.75 14.92 4.45
N ARG A 272 6.15 15.85 5.29
CA ARG A 272 7.56 16.24 5.46
C ARG A 272 8.00 16.02 6.89
N SER A 273 9.16 15.43 7.05
CA SER A 273 9.83 15.36 8.36
C SER A 273 10.17 16.79 8.84
N LEU A 274 9.94 17.08 10.12
CA LEU A 274 10.35 18.35 10.72
C LEU A 274 11.88 18.52 10.70
N GLU A 275 12.63 17.43 10.66
CA GLU A 275 14.10 17.47 10.55
C GLU A 275 14.58 17.99 9.21
N GLU A 276 13.75 17.96 8.18
CA GLU A 276 14.05 18.50 6.84
C GLU A 276 13.85 20.01 6.75
N ASN A 277 13.23 20.61 7.74
CA ASN A 277 13.02 22.05 7.88
C ASN A 277 13.56 22.51 9.24
N PRO A 278 14.87 22.75 9.38
CA PRO A 278 15.49 23.13 10.67
C PRO A 278 14.91 24.43 11.24
N ASP A 279 14.37 25.30 10.37
CA ASP A 279 13.74 26.56 10.77
C ASP A 279 12.23 26.42 11.09
N ALA A 280 11.64 25.24 10.88
CA ALA A 280 10.26 25.01 11.25
C ALA A 280 10.09 24.89 12.76
N SER A 281 8.98 25.40 13.30
CA SER A 281 8.63 25.23 14.70
C SER A 281 8.54 23.76 15.06
N LYS A 282 9.36 23.30 16.01
CA LYS A 282 9.28 21.95 16.56
C LYS A 282 7.99 21.82 17.34
N ARG A 283 7.17 20.86 16.95
CA ARG A 283 5.98 20.50 17.68
C ARG A 283 6.29 19.31 18.59
N PRO A 284 6.06 19.39 19.90
CA PRO A 284 6.24 18.26 20.80
C PRO A 284 5.05 17.30 20.64
N ARG A 285 4.93 16.68 19.47
CA ARG A 285 3.88 15.71 19.16
C ARG A 285 4.48 14.34 19.02
N GLY A 286 3.66 13.31 19.25
CA GLY A 286 4.04 11.92 19.08
C GLY A 286 4.37 11.57 17.62
N PHE A 287 3.45 10.92 16.94
CA PHE A 287 3.71 10.31 15.63
C PHE A 287 3.08 11.06 14.45
N SER A 288 2.70 12.32 14.61
CA SER A 288 1.81 13.04 13.66
C SER A 288 2.37 13.24 12.24
N CYS A 289 3.71 13.19 12.08
CA CYS A 289 4.36 13.32 10.77
C CYS A 289 4.86 11.98 10.22
N GLU A 290 4.53 10.86 10.86
CA GLU A 290 4.77 9.52 10.33
C GLU A 290 3.50 8.97 9.69
N GLU A 291 3.65 8.03 8.78
CA GLU A 291 2.52 7.33 8.20
C GLU A 291 2.05 6.24 9.17
N ILE A 292 0.82 6.36 9.62
CA ILE A 292 0.18 5.49 10.60
C ILE A 292 -1.14 4.98 10.04
N GLY A 293 -1.59 3.83 10.57
CA GLY A 293 -2.69 3.10 9.95
C GLY A 293 -4.07 3.56 10.35
N GLY A 294 -4.94 3.68 9.36
CA GLY A 294 -6.37 3.89 9.48
C GLY A 294 -7.17 2.77 8.84
N MET A 295 -8.49 2.85 9.00
CA MET A 295 -9.42 1.90 8.44
C MET A 295 -10.68 2.61 7.95
N GLY A 296 -11.11 2.23 6.74
CA GLY A 296 -12.41 2.53 6.19
C GLY A 296 -13.27 1.27 6.10
N ILE A 297 -14.57 1.45 5.88
CA ILE A 297 -15.53 0.38 5.65
C ILE A 297 -16.48 0.79 4.53
N GLY A 298 -16.90 -0.18 3.72
CA GLY A 298 -17.90 0.00 2.68
C GLY A 298 -18.67 -1.29 2.41
N TYR A 299 -19.94 -1.15 2.01
CA TYR A 299 -20.70 -2.29 1.49
C TYR A 299 -20.29 -2.57 0.05
N ASP A 300 -20.08 -3.85 -0.29
CA ASP A 300 -19.57 -4.24 -1.62
C ASP A 300 -20.51 -3.85 -2.77
N ASP A 301 -21.82 -3.86 -2.53
CA ASP A 301 -22.84 -3.42 -3.49
C ASP A 301 -22.87 -1.88 -3.71
N GLN A 302 -22.32 -1.11 -2.77
CA GLN A 302 -22.21 0.35 -2.82
C GLN A 302 -20.81 0.84 -3.20
N PHE A 303 -19.88 -0.08 -3.54
CA PHE A 303 -18.55 0.32 -3.97
C PHE A 303 -18.61 1.36 -5.11
N PRO A 304 -17.87 2.48 -5.06
CA PRO A 304 -16.72 2.76 -4.21
C PRO A 304 -17.00 3.62 -2.96
N ASP A 305 -18.18 3.60 -2.39
CA ASP A 305 -18.50 4.39 -1.20
C ASP A 305 -17.76 3.82 0.03
N ILE A 306 -16.72 4.54 0.48
CA ILE A 306 -15.88 4.16 1.60
C ILE A 306 -16.02 5.20 2.71
N LEU A 307 -16.45 4.75 3.88
CA LEU A 307 -16.57 5.58 5.08
C LEU A 307 -15.41 5.32 6.03
N ARG A 308 -14.83 6.38 6.61
CA ARG A 308 -13.85 6.22 7.68
C ARG A 308 -14.45 5.52 8.89
N PHE A 309 -13.67 4.63 9.47
CA PHE A 309 -14.04 4.00 10.72
C PHE A 309 -13.82 4.94 11.92
N SER A 310 -12.73 5.72 11.90
CA SER A 310 -12.45 6.79 12.85
C SER A 310 -12.01 8.06 12.11
N GLU A 311 -12.58 9.20 12.49
CA GLU A 311 -12.21 10.52 11.94
C GLU A 311 -11.19 11.26 12.80
N ASP A 312 -11.13 10.96 14.09
CA ASP A 312 -10.40 11.77 15.05
C ASP A 312 -9.03 11.20 15.42
N PHE A 313 -8.83 9.89 15.26
CA PHE A 313 -7.60 9.21 15.63
C PHE A 313 -7.29 8.00 14.73
N PRO A 314 -6.01 7.64 14.55
CA PRO A 314 -5.60 6.45 13.81
C PRO A 314 -5.99 5.17 14.55
N MET A 315 -6.11 4.09 13.80
CA MET A 315 -6.44 2.76 14.33
C MET A 315 -5.21 1.95 14.73
N PHE A 316 -4.12 2.11 13.98
CA PHE A 316 -2.93 1.27 14.11
C PHE A 316 -1.68 2.14 14.22
N ILE A 317 -1.04 2.08 15.38
CA ILE A 317 0.19 2.83 15.68
C ILE A 317 1.17 1.85 16.32
N SER A 318 2.39 1.75 15.80
CA SER A 318 3.43 1.00 16.48
C SER A 318 3.71 1.61 17.86
N PRO A 319 3.80 0.79 18.92
CA PRO A 319 4.16 1.30 20.26
C PRO A 319 5.64 1.72 20.36
N GLN A 320 6.42 1.61 19.28
CA GLN A 320 7.85 1.83 19.25
C GLN A 320 8.29 2.81 18.15
N GLY A 321 9.47 3.37 18.32
CA GLY A 321 10.17 4.17 17.31
C GLY A 321 9.38 5.39 16.88
N THR A 322 9.10 5.51 15.58
CA THR A 322 8.35 6.62 14.98
C THR A 322 6.83 6.44 15.05
N GLY A 323 6.33 5.29 15.55
CA GLY A 323 4.91 4.94 15.50
C GLY A 323 4.44 4.40 14.15
N CYS A 324 5.32 4.32 13.16
CA CYS A 324 4.98 3.83 11.82
C CYS A 324 4.27 2.47 11.89
N SER A 325 3.09 2.40 11.26
CA SER A 325 2.33 1.18 11.02
C SER A 325 1.60 1.39 9.69
N ARG A 326 2.20 0.94 8.59
CA ARG A 326 1.74 1.27 7.24
C ARG A 326 1.88 0.10 6.28
N TYR A 327 1.36 0.28 5.06
CA TYR A 327 1.36 -0.74 4.00
C TYR A 327 0.76 -2.07 4.48
N ILE A 328 -0.37 -1.99 5.20
CA ILE A 328 -1.12 -3.19 5.59
C ILE A 328 -1.57 -3.90 4.33
N SER A 329 -1.33 -5.21 4.28
CA SER A 329 -1.84 -6.11 3.25
C SER A 329 -2.32 -7.40 3.89
N THR A 330 -3.41 -7.96 3.37
CA THR A 330 -4.06 -9.14 3.94
C THR A 330 -4.27 -10.23 2.89
N ILE A 331 -4.23 -11.47 3.34
CA ILE A 331 -4.64 -12.63 2.54
C ILE A 331 -5.55 -13.55 3.34
N VAL A 332 -6.71 -13.86 2.77
CA VAL A 332 -7.65 -14.83 3.33
C VAL A 332 -7.24 -16.22 2.90
N THR A 333 -7.14 -17.13 3.87
CA THR A 333 -6.91 -18.56 3.67
C THR A 333 -8.07 -19.36 4.28
N ASN A 334 -8.09 -20.67 4.08
CA ASN A 334 -9.10 -21.55 4.70
C ASN A 334 -8.98 -21.55 6.24
N ASP A 335 -7.77 -21.35 6.78
CA ASP A 335 -7.48 -21.45 8.20
C ASP A 335 -7.61 -20.11 8.94
N GLY A 336 -7.69 -18.99 8.22
CA GLY A 336 -7.76 -17.66 8.80
C GLY A 336 -7.27 -16.56 7.86
N ILE A 337 -6.85 -15.44 8.44
CA ILE A 337 -6.35 -14.28 7.70
C ILE A 337 -4.93 -13.96 8.16
N LEU A 338 -4.01 -13.92 7.22
CA LEU A 338 -2.67 -13.40 7.44
C LEU A 338 -2.66 -11.92 7.07
N ALA A 339 -2.18 -11.07 7.99
CA ALA A 339 -1.89 -9.67 7.72
C ALA A 339 -0.39 -9.42 7.76
N THR A 340 0.09 -8.55 6.90
CA THR A 340 1.46 -8.04 6.89
C THR A 340 1.45 -6.53 6.88
N TRP A 341 2.43 -5.90 7.53
CA TRP A 341 2.59 -4.44 7.52
C TRP A 341 4.01 -4.04 7.89
N GLN A 342 4.38 -2.83 7.55
CA GLN A 342 5.64 -2.22 7.96
C GLN A 342 5.46 -1.61 9.35
N GLN A 343 6.31 -1.99 10.31
CA GLN A 343 6.20 -1.55 11.70
C GLN A 343 7.50 -0.96 12.23
N SER A 344 7.44 0.19 12.89
CA SER A 344 8.59 0.82 13.51
C SER A 344 9.07 0.07 14.76
N ARG A 345 10.40 -0.03 14.92
CA ARG A 345 11.10 -0.60 16.09
C ARG A 345 11.78 0.49 16.93
N LYS A 346 12.30 0.10 18.09
CA LYS A 346 13.02 0.99 19.03
C LYS A 346 14.26 1.66 18.42
N ASP A 347 14.93 1.00 17.48
CA ASP A 347 16.09 1.51 16.74
C ASP A 347 15.71 2.36 15.53
N PHE A 348 14.41 2.64 15.36
CA PHE A 348 13.82 3.38 14.24
C PHE A 348 13.93 2.69 12.88
N SER A 349 14.37 1.44 12.81
CA SER A 349 14.19 0.61 11.63
C SER A 349 12.74 0.16 11.49
N GLN A 350 12.34 -0.23 10.28
CA GLN A 350 10.95 -0.61 10.00
C GLN A 350 10.91 -1.90 9.16
N PRO A 351 10.98 -3.08 9.80
CA PRO A 351 10.80 -4.36 9.13
C PRO A 351 9.38 -4.54 8.61
N LEU A 352 9.20 -5.52 7.72
CA LEU A 352 7.89 -6.10 7.45
C LEU A 352 7.58 -7.13 8.53
N VAL A 353 6.44 -6.97 9.14
CA VAL A 353 5.93 -7.88 10.16
C VAL A 353 4.64 -8.55 9.70
N SER A 354 4.23 -9.61 10.39
CA SER A 354 2.99 -10.31 10.15
C SER A 354 2.29 -10.73 11.43
N ASN A 355 0.99 -10.91 11.34
CA ASN A 355 0.17 -11.58 12.34
C ASN A 355 -0.88 -12.44 11.63
N PHE A 356 -1.17 -13.60 12.18
CA PHE A 356 -2.19 -14.52 11.68
C PHE A 356 -3.35 -14.62 12.66
N LEU A 357 -4.56 -14.36 12.19
CA LEU A 357 -5.79 -14.52 12.96
C LEU A 357 -6.56 -15.73 12.44
N SER A 358 -6.70 -16.77 13.26
CA SER A 358 -7.38 -17.99 12.87
C SER A 358 -8.88 -17.80 12.60
N MET A 359 -9.46 -18.64 11.75
CA MET A 359 -10.91 -18.60 11.47
C MET A 359 -11.74 -18.86 12.73
N GLU A 360 -11.24 -19.68 13.66
CA GLU A 360 -11.86 -19.90 14.98
C GLU A 360 -11.94 -18.59 15.76
N SER A 361 -10.82 -17.87 15.90
CA SER A 361 -10.79 -16.56 16.58
C SER A 361 -11.68 -15.53 15.91
N ILE A 362 -11.73 -15.54 14.56
CA ILE A 362 -12.62 -14.64 13.80
C ILE A 362 -14.09 -14.94 14.14
N THR A 363 -14.45 -16.23 14.14
CA THR A 363 -15.81 -16.69 14.49
C THR A 363 -16.18 -16.30 15.93
N GLU A 364 -15.27 -16.46 16.89
CA GLU A 364 -15.46 -16.03 18.28
C GLU A 364 -15.65 -14.51 18.41
N ILE A 365 -14.91 -13.72 17.65
CA ILE A 365 -15.06 -12.26 17.66
C ILE A 365 -16.46 -11.86 17.19
N PHE A 366 -16.99 -12.53 16.18
CA PHE A 366 -18.32 -12.23 15.63
C PHE A 366 -19.45 -13.10 16.22
N ALA A 367 -19.19 -13.91 17.25
CA ALA A 367 -20.24 -14.63 17.95
C ALA A 367 -21.27 -13.65 18.55
N SER A 368 -22.55 -14.08 18.55
CA SER A 368 -23.71 -13.32 19.02
C SER A 368 -23.69 -13.07 20.54
#